data_683ee7e185162c1ec1ebe2cbf6a45d16
#
_entry.id   683ee7e185162c1ec1ebe2cbf6a45d16
#
_cell.length_a   1.000
_cell.length_b   1.000
_cell.length_c   1.000
_cell.angle_alpha   90.00
_cell.angle_beta   90.00
_cell.angle_gamma   90.00
#
_symmetry.space_group_name_H-M   'P 1'
#
loop_
_entity.id
_entity.type
_entity.pdbx_description
1 polymer ?
#
loop_
_entity_poly.entity_id
_entity_poly.type
_entity_poly.pdbx_seq_one_letter_code
_entity_poly.pdbx_strand_id
1 'polypeptide(L)'
;MRDIISAMKPIAHMHTDMPQKFGIPRNSFLAPHLQGRIVFEPEFALNSAVAGLEEFSHLWVIWQFENGKPGGTAADVSADSANISAGESRAVVAEQSSAMQAAASLAGASVIQGIVADEGVAAAVATAPEQASGHQATNAKAQQATAQPTKWTPTVRPPRLGGIERKGVFATRSPFRPNPIGLTCVKLDRIELTEEGPIIHVLGADLRDGTPILDIKPYIPFADCHADATGGWIENAPWNELDVEFPEGLQQLIESEKLPGLVEVLRQDPRRAGSKHEPTRVYHLAYAGYDVSFTVDGQMLTVTAVS
;
A
#
# COMPACT_ATOMS: atom_id res chain seq x y z
N MET A 1 -29.13 14.45 5.02
CA MET A 1 -28.11 13.85 4.15
C MET A 1 -26.78 13.55 4.89
N ARG A 2 -26.65 13.83 6.19
CA ARG A 2 -25.42 13.54 6.99
C ARG A 2 -25.37 12.15 7.61
N ASP A 3 -26.48 11.39 7.60
CA ASP A 3 -26.59 10.14 8.40
C ASP A 3 -26.42 8.85 7.59
N ILE A 4 -26.29 8.91 6.27
CA ILE A 4 -26.23 7.70 5.43
C ILE A 4 -24.86 7.04 5.46
N ILE A 5 -23.77 7.81 5.57
CA ILE A 5 -22.39 7.23 5.57
C ILE A 5 -21.99 6.67 6.95
N SER A 6 -22.62 7.14 8.03
CA SER A 6 -22.41 6.54 9.36
C SER A 6 -23.12 5.20 9.55
N ALA A 7 -23.90 4.76 8.57
CA ALA A 7 -24.76 3.59 8.62
C ALA A 7 -24.32 2.43 7.70
N MET A 8 -23.15 2.51 7.06
CA MET A 8 -22.62 1.37 6.30
C MET A 8 -22.25 0.25 7.30
N LYS A 9 -22.97 -0.85 7.24
CA LYS A 9 -22.67 -2.05 8.02
C LYS A 9 -21.73 -2.93 7.23
N PRO A 10 -20.77 -3.61 7.88
CA PRO A 10 -20.08 -4.72 7.27
C PRO A 10 -21.07 -5.78 6.79
N ILE A 11 -20.87 -6.30 5.59
CA ILE A 11 -21.66 -7.43 5.05
C ILE A 11 -20.96 -8.75 5.32
N ALA A 12 -19.66 -8.72 5.55
CA ALA A 12 -18.79 -9.88 5.74
C ALA A 12 -17.51 -9.47 6.47
N HIS A 13 -16.72 -10.47 6.86
CA HIS A 13 -15.35 -10.28 7.34
C HIS A 13 -14.38 -11.10 6.49
N MET A 14 -13.20 -10.51 6.24
CA MET A 14 -12.09 -11.22 5.62
C MET A 14 -11.33 -12.00 6.69
N HIS A 15 -11.12 -13.29 6.47
CA HIS A 15 -10.22 -14.11 7.28
C HIS A 15 -8.98 -14.47 6.45
N THR A 16 -7.81 -14.18 7.00
CA THR A 16 -6.52 -14.39 6.33
C THR A 16 -5.49 -15.01 7.26
N ASP A 17 -4.39 -15.44 6.69
CA ASP A 17 -3.23 -15.95 7.43
C ASP A 17 -2.42 -14.85 8.14
N MET A 18 -2.86 -13.57 8.04
CA MET A 18 -2.18 -12.40 8.59
C MET A 18 -2.93 -11.84 9.80
N PRO A 19 -2.67 -12.34 11.04
CA PRO A 19 -3.39 -11.87 12.23
C PRO A 19 -2.97 -10.48 12.68
N GLN A 20 -1.82 -9.97 12.20
CA GLN A 20 -1.25 -8.69 12.58
C GLN A 20 -0.98 -7.80 11.36
N LYS A 21 -0.83 -6.48 11.58
CA LYS A 21 -0.48 -5.52 10.52
C LYS A 21 0.95 -5.67 10.02
N PHE A 22 1.84 -6.20 10.85
CA PHE A 22 3.22 -6.44 10.48
C PHE A 22 3.30 -7.54 9.42
N GLY A 23 3.99 -7.26 8.33
CA GLY A 23 4.17 -8.22 7.22
C GLY A 23 3.07 -8.20 6.16
N ILE A 24 1.91 -7.56 6.39
CA ILE A 24 0.88 -7.50 5.34
C ILE A 24 1.44 -6.84 4.09
N PRO A 25 1.34 -7.47 2.91
CA PRO A 25 1.70 -6.86 1.63
C PRO A 25 0.99 -5.52 1.44
N ARG A 26 1.65 -4.56 0.83
CA ARG A 26 1.11 -3.18 0.73
C ARG A 26 0.14 -2.97 -0.43
N ASN A 27 0.00 -3.96 -1.29
CA ASN A 27 -0.99 -4.03 -2.35
C ASN A 27 -1.31 -5.51 -2.61
N SER A 28 -2.49 -5.77 -3.10
CA SER A 28 -2.89 -7.08 -3.61
C SER A 28 -1.93 -7.56 -4.70
N PHE A 29 -1.82 -8.86 -4.86
CA PHE A 29 -0.95 -9.53 -5.83
C PHE A 29 0.57 -9.36 -5.63
N LEU A 30 1.04 -8.67 -4.59
CA LEU A 30 2.44 -8.76 -4.17
C LEU A 30 2.75 -10.11 -3.49
N ALA A 31 1.72 -10.76 -2.97
CA ALA A 31 1.75 -12.14 -2.48
C ALA A 31 0.54 -12.90 -3.07
N PRO A 32 0.60 -13.33 -4.34
CA PRO A 32 -0.54 -13.89 -5.07
C PRO A 32 -1.05 -15.22 -4.49
N HIS A 33 -0.26 -15.95 -3.70
CA HIS A 33 -0.68 -17.17 -3.02
C HIS A 33 -1.18 -16.93 -1.58
N LEU A 34 -1.21 -15.70 -1.10
CA LEU A 34 -1.76 -15.39 0.21
C LEU A 34 -3.27 -15.67 0.23
N GLN A 35 -3.66 -16.63 1.07
CA GLN A 35 -5.03 -17.13 1.13
C GLN A 35 -5.93 -16.21 1.97
N GLY A 36 -7.19 -16.11 1.57
CA GLY A 36 -8.22 -15.43 2.33
C GLY A 36 -9.60 -16.09 2.14
N ARG A 37 -10.46 -15.87 3.11
CA ARG A 37 -11.87 -16.31 3.08
C ARG A 37 -12.74 -15.13 3.46
N ILE A 38 -13.78 -14.88 2.67
CA ILE A 38 -14.82 -13.90 2.99
C ILE A 38 -16.00 -14.66 3.58
N VAL A 39 -16.28 -14.40 4.85
CA VAL A 39 -17.38 -15.02 5.59
C VAL A 39 -18.43 -13.94 5.85
N PHE A 40 -19.65 -14.16 5.37
CA PHE A 40 -20.72 -13.19 5.46
C PHE A 40 -21.29 -13.09 6.89
N GLU A 41 -21.77 -11.92 7.23
CA GLU A 41 -22.63 -11.74 8.40
C GLU A 41 -23.94 -12.52 8.21
N PRO A 42 -24.53 -13.06 9.27
CA PRO A 42 -25.73 -13.91 9.16
C PRO A 42 -26.90 -13.28 8.40
N GLU A 43 -27.06 -11.94 8.49
CA GLU A 43 -28.08 -11.17 7.78
C GLU A 43 -27.91 -11.25 6.25
N PHE A 44 -26.68 -11.44 5.76
CA PHE A 44 -26.29 -11.41 4.34
C PHE A 44 -25.81 -12.78 3.82
N ALA A 45 -25.77 -13.81 4.67
CA ALA A 45 -25.25 -15.14 4.35
C ALA A 45 -26.23 -15.98 3.52
N LEU A 46 -26.63 -15.45 2.35
CA LEU A 46 -27.58 -16.09 1.43
C LEU A 46 -26.86 -16.69 0.23
N ASN A 47 -26.98 -17.99 -0.01
CA ASN A 47 -26.37 -18.67 -1.16
C ASN A 47 -26.82 -18.06 -2.50
N SER A 48 -28.03 -17.52 -2.59
CA SER A 48 -28.52 -16.85 -3.80
C SER A 48 -27.81 -15.52 -4.08
N ALA A 49 -27.18 -14.89 -3.09
CA ALA A 49 -26.47 -13.62 -3.26
C ALA A 49 -25.13 -13.77 -4.02
N VAL A 50 -24.59 -14.99 -4.07
CA VAL A 50 -23.32 -15.30 -4.76
C VAL A 50 -23.56 -16.08 -6.07
N ALA A 51 -24.80 -16.32 -6.46
CA ALA A 51 -25.11 -17.05 -7.69
C ALA A 51 -24.55 -16.32 -8.92
N GLY A 52 -23.79 -17.03 -9.75
CA GLY A 52 -23.11 -16.49 -10.94
C GLY A 52 -21.76 -15.79 -10.63
N LEU A 53 -21.38 -15.66 -9.35
CA LEU A 53 -20.10 -15.05 -8.99
C LEU A 53 -18.91 -15.95 -9.37
N GLU A 54 -19.12 -17.26 -9.44
CA GLU A 54 -18.14 -18.27 -9.86
C GLU A 54 -17.69 -18.13 -11.32
N GLU A 55 -18.43 -17.37 -12.14
CA GLU A 55 -18.06 -17.10 -13.53
C GLU A 55 -16.94 -16.05 -13.65
N PHE A 56 -16.65 -15.32 -12.56
CA PHE A 56 -15.63 -14.26 -12.54
C PHE A 56 -14.33 -14.77 -11.93
N SER A 57 -13.21 -14.38 -12.52
CA SER A 57 -11.88 -14.75 -12.03
C SER A 57 -11.37 -13.87 -10.90
N HIS A 58 -11.85 -12.63 -10.82
CA HIS A 58 -11.39 -11.63 -9.85
C HIS A 58 -12.55 -10.82 -9.29
N LEU A 59 -12.35 -10.32 -8.06
CA LEU A 59 -13.34 -9.55 -7.33
C LEU A 59 -12.70 -8.25 -6.80
N TRP A 60 -13.46 -7.17 -6.85
CA TRP A 60 -13.23 -5.99 -6.03
C TRP A 60 -13.83 -6.21 -4.65
N VAL A 61 -13.00 -6.04 -3.63
CA VAL A 61 -13.41 -6.04 -2.22
C VAL A 61 -13.29 -4.61 -1.69
N ILE A 62 -14.41 -4.07 -1.25
CA ILE A 62 -14.52 -2.75 -0.61
C ILE A 62 -14.60 -2.99 0.88
N TRP A 63 -13.67 -2.40 1.64
CA TRP A 63 -13.51 -2.71 3.04
C TRP A 63 -13.20 -1.47 3.87
N GLN A 64 -13.28 -1.59 5.19
CA GLN A 64 -13.02 -0.51 6.11
C GLN A 64 -11.71 -0.74 6.84
N PHE A 65 -10.84 0.29 6.84
CA PHE A 65 -9.67 0.28 7.69
C PHE A 65 -10.09 0.31 9.16
N GLU A 66 -9.60 -0.63 9.95
CA GLU A 66 -9.70 -0.53 11.39
C GLU A 66 -8.94 0.72 11.86
N ASN A 67 -9.65 1.55 12.60
CA ASN A 67 -9.08 2.78 13.16
C ASN A 67 -8.42 3.72 12.12
N GLY A 68 -9.23 4.37 11.30
CA GLY A 68 -8.89 5.66 10.71
C GLY A 68 -8.79 6.76 11.78
N LYS A 69 -8.50 6.43 13.03
CA LYS A 69 -8.14 7.38 14.07
C LYS A 69 -6.73 7.87 13.76
N PRO A 70 -6.52 9.15 13.45
CA PRO A 70 -5.23 9.78 13.58
C PRO A 70 -4.90 9.79 15.08
N GLY A 71 -3.97 8.97 15.50
CA GLY A 71 -3.64 8.75 16.89
C GLY A 71 -3.99 7.35 17.35
N GLY A 72 -3.41 6.31 16.75
CA GLY A 72 -2.98 5.19 17.55
C GLY A 72 -2.19 5.84 18.67
N THR A 73 -2.63 5.63 19.92
CA THR A 73 -1.97 6.19 21.09
C THR A 73 -0.49 5.93 20.96
N ALA A 74 0.34 6.88 21.40
CA ALA A 74 1.80 6.76 21.43
C ALA A 74 2.30 5.40 22.00
N ALA A 75 1.46 4.56 22.54
CA ALA A 75 1.73 3.20 22.99
C ALA A 75 1.99 2.20 21.85
N ASP A 76 1.30 2.30 20.69
CA ASP A 76 1.61 1.45 19.52
C ASP A 76 2.82 1.97 18.71
N VAL A 77 3.29 3.17 19.02
CA VAL A 77 4.46 3.82 18.42
C VAL A 77 5.64 3.84 19.38
N SER A 78 5.41 3.62 20.69
CA SER A 78 6.38 3.90 21.75
C SER A 78 7.34 2.75 22.10
N ALA A 79 7.20 1.58 21.49
CA ALA A 79 8.21 0.54 21.69
C ALA A 79 9.51 0.78 20.91
N ASP A 80 9.51 1.65 19.87
CA ASP A 80 10.68 1.88 19.02
C ASP A 80 11.14 3.35 18.86
N SER A 81 10.48 4.33 19.50
CA SER A 81 10.83 5.76 19.31
C SER A 81 11.56 6.43 20.47
N ALA A 82 12.06 5.69 21.44
CA ALA A 82 12.69 6.25 22.63
C ALA A 82 14.17 6.65 22.45
N ASN A 83 14.75 6.65 21.24
CA ASN A 83 16.15 7.07 21.09
C ASN A 83 16.47 7.70 19.72
N ILE A 84 15.89 8.86 19.43
CA ILE A 84 16.46 9.79 18.44
C ILE A 84 16.52 11.17 19.09
N SER A 85 17.65 11.46 19.71
CA SER A 85 18.00 12.80 20.16
C SER A 85 18.21 13.72 18.94
N ALA A 86 17.73 14.96 19.05
CA ALA A 86 17.64 15.97 18.00
C ALA A 86 19.01 16.57 17.56
N GLY A 87 20.09 15.80 17.52
CA GLY A 87 21.46 16.29 17.30
C GLY A 87 22.09 16.02 15.94
N GLU A 88 21.64 15.05 15.15
CA GLU A 88 22.42 14.58 14.00
C GLU A 88 21.83 14.83 12.59
N SER A 89 20.72 15.54 12.48
CA SER A 89 20.05 15.75 11.20
C SER A 89 20.67 16.81 10.27
N ARG A 90 21.77 17.46 10.65
CA ARG A 90 22.35 18.58 9.89
C ARG A 90 23.62 18.25 9.09
N ALA A 91 24.27 17.14 9.37
CA ALA A 91 25.54 16.79 8.71
C ALA A 91 25.39 15.92 7.44
N VAL A 92 24.31 15.14 7.30
CA VAL A 92 24.15 14.18 6.18
C VAL A 92 23.64 14.84 4.89
N VAL A 93 22.99 16.01 4.97
CA VAL A 93 22.46 16.72 3.79
C VAL A 93 23.53 17.42 2.96
N ALA A 94 24.68 17.72 3.54
CA ALA A 94 25.77 18.43 2.84
C ALA A 94 26.64 17.52 1.96
N GLU A 95 26.76 16.23 2.27
CA GLU A 95 27.61 15.32 1.51
C GLU A 95 26.93 14.73 0.27
N GLN A 96 25.61 14.57 0.26
CA GLN A 96 24.88 14.05 -0.89
C GLN A 96 24.68 15.06 -2.02
N SER A 97 24.75 16.35 -1.74
CA SER A 97 24.67 17.41 -2.75
C SER A 97 25.93 17.49 -3.63
N SER A 98 27.08 17.10 -3.10
CA SER A 98 28.36 17.11 -3.83
C SER A 98 28.51 15.94 -4.79
N ALA A 99 27.93 14.78 -4.50
CA ALA A 99 28.02 13.59 -5.35
C ALA A 99 27.07 13.66 -6.58
N MET A 100 25.93 14.36 -6.47
CA MET A 100 25.01 14.52 -7.59
C MET A 100 25.48 15.53 -8.66
N GLN A 101 26.31 16.51 -8.29
CA GLN A 101 26.89 17.47 -9.25
C GLN A 101 28.05 16.89 -10.07
N ALA A 102 28.73 15.86 -9.56
CA ALA A 102 29.82 15.18 -10.29
C ALA A 102 29.30 14.20 -11.36
N ALA A 103 28.11 13.63 -11.21
CA ALA A 103 27.52 12.70 -12.16
C ALA A 103 26.89 13.37 -13.40
N ALA A 104 26.51 14.63 -13.31
CA ALA A 104 25.92 15.39 -14.43
C ALA A 104 26.95 15.90 -15.47
N SER A 105 28.24 15.83 -15.18
CA SER A 105 29.31 16.33 -16.05
C SER A 105 29.90 15.31 -17.01
N LEU A 106 29.47 14.04 -16.97
CA LEU A 106 30.05 12.96 -17.79
C LEU A 106 29.13 12.39 -18.89
N ALA A 107 27.94 12.95 -19.07
CA ALA A 107 27.02 12.54 -20.13
C ALA A 107 26.87 13.66 -21.21
N GLY A 108 27.96 14.02 -21.83
CA GLY A 108 27.99 14.90 -23.00
C GLY A 108 28.42 14.12 -24.23
N ALA A 109 27.62 14.25 -25.29
CA ALA A 109 27.89 13.92 -26.69
C ALA A 109 27.74 12.47 -27.17
N SER A 110 26.63 12.19 -27.85
CA SER A 110 26.72 11.65 -29.21
C SER A 110 25.45 11.94 -30.02
N VAL A 111 25.68 12.58 -31.12
CA VAL A 111 24.79 12.99 -32.21
C VAL A 111 24.34 11.77 -33.02
N ILE A 112 23.04 11.73 -33.40
CA ILE A 112 22.66 11.18 -34.70
C ILE A 112 21.60 12.09 -35.34
N GLN A 113 21.96 12.58 -36.53
CA GLN A 113 21.16 13.30 -37.49
C GLN A 113 20.25 12.38 -38.32
N GLY A 114 19.11 12.96 -38.78
CA GLY A 114 18.44 12.60 -40.06
C GLY A 114 17.03 12.02 -39.85
N ILE A 115 16.01 12.65 -40.29
CA ILE A 115 15.43 12.76 -41.64
C ILE A 115 14.11 13.55 -41.55
N VAL A 116 14.09 14.66 -42.16
CA VAL A 116 13.24 15.44 -43.09
C VAL A 116 11.77 15.03 -43.29
N ALA A 117 10.91 16.06 -43.08
CA ALA A 117 9.81 16.67 -43.87
C ALA A 117 8.46 15.93 -43.90
N ASP A 118 7.35 16.61 -43.62
CA ASP A 118 6.69 17.58 -44.51
C ASP A 118 5.42 18.16 -43.87
N GLU A 119 5.14 19.42 -44.15
CA GLU A 119 3.89 20.18 -44.17
C GLU A 119 2.88 20.10 -42.98
N GLY A 120 2.56 21.14 -42.23
CA GLY A 120 2.15 22.49 -42.68
C GLY A 120 0.71 22.74 -42.25
N VAL A 121 0.44 23.38 -41.08
CA VAL A 121 -0.75 24.23 -40.87
C VAL A 121 -0.38 25.34 -39.88
N ALA A 122 -0.43 26.58 -40.37
CA ALA A 122 -0.32 27.78 -39.57
C ALA A 122 -1.58 28.04 -38.74
N ALA A 123 -1.41 28.33 -37.48
CA ALA A 123 -2.45 28.99 -36.67
C ALA A 123 -1.84 30.09 -35.81
N ALA A 124 -2.43 31.24 -35.90
CA ALA A 124 -2.01 32.54 -35.47
C ALA A 124 -1.69 32.66 -33.96
N VAL A 125 -0.55 33.31 -33.70
CA VAL A 125 -0.20 33.89 -32.40
C VAL A 125 -0.97 35.20 -32.21
N ALA A 126 -1.87 35.23 -31.23
CA ALA A 126 -2.44 36.48 -30.74
C ALA A 126 -1.66 36.92 -29.51
N THR A 127 -0.87 37.94 -29.63
CA THR A 127 -0.25 38.72 -28.57
C THR A 127 -1.28 39.52 -27.82
N ALA A 128 -1.39 39.37 -26.49
CA ALA A 128 -2.10 40.27 -25.61
C ALA A 128 -1.11 41.03 -24.70
N PRO A 129 -1.39 42.30 -24.38
CA PRO A 129 -0.39 43.20 -23.81
C PRO A 129 -0.27 43.04 -22.29
N GLU A 130 0.97 43.23 -21.87
CA GLU A 130 1.42 43.39 -20.50
C GLU A 130 0.80 44.64 -19.86
N GLN A 131 0.01 44.47 -18.80
CA GLN A 131 -0.33 45.57 -17.88
C GLN A 131 0.14 45.24 -16.48
N ALA A 132 1.20 45.92 -16.09
CA ALA A 132 1.65 45.99 -14.71
C ALA A 132 0.61 46.76 -13.88
N SER A 133 0.07 46.10 -12.84
CA SER A 133 -0.56 46.81 -11.72
C SER A 133 -0.15 46.15 -10.42
N GLY A 134 0.61 46.94 -9.64
CA GLY A 134 1.01 46.58 -8.31
C GLY A 134 -0.19 46.36 -7.39
N HIS A 135 -0.22 45.22 -6.73
CA HIS A 135 -1.11 45.02 -5.59
C HIS A 135 -0.28 44.79 -4.34
N GLN A 136 -0.48 45.68 -3.43
CA GLN A 136 0.05 45.69 -2.07
C GLN A 136 -0.26 44.38 -1.36
N ALA A 137 0.75 43.81 -0.76
CA ALA A 137 0.63 42.69 0.18
C ALA A 137 -0.18 43.18 1.41
N THR A 138 -1.47 42.96 1.40
CA THR A 138 -2.27 43.02 2.60
C THR A 138 -2.07 41.78 3.42
N ASN A 139 -1.49 41.95 4.59
CA ASN A 139 -1.36 40.98 5.67
C ASN A 139 -2.77 40.46 6.06
N ALA A 140 -3.24 39.44 5.39
CA ALA A 140 -4.36 38.62 5.84
C ALA A 140 -3.84 37.59 6.83
N LYS A 141 -3.63 37.99 8.09
CA LYS A 141 -3.77 37.11 9.23
C LYS A 141 -5.22 36.60 9.25
N ALA A 142 -5.55 35.71 8.34
CA ALA A 142 -6.83 35.02 8.35
C ALA A 142 -6.88 34.13 9.59
N GLN A 143 -7.78 34.53 10.47
CA GLN A 143 -8.48 33.80 11.50
C GLN A 143 -8.17 32.28 11.46
N GLN A 144 -7.34 31.82 12.38
CA GLN A 144 -7.34 30.43 12.80
C GLN A 144 -8.73 30.18 13.46
N ALA A 145 -9.71 29.85 12.62
CA ALA A 145 -10.86 29.12 13.09
C ALA A 145 -10.31 27.92 13.85
N THR A 146 -10.76 27.74 15.07
CA THR A 146 -10.50 26.56 15.91
C THR A 146 -11.06 25.35 15.17
N ALA A 147 -10.28 24.82 14.23
CA ALA A 147 -10.61 23.64 13.49
C ALA A 147 -10.61 22.48 14.50
N GLN A 148 -11.78 21.89 14.69
CA GLN A 148 -11.88 20.62 15.39
C GLN A 148 -10.83 19.66 14.79
N PRO A 149 -10.15 18.84 15.58
CA PRO A 149 -9.09 17.95 15.09
C PRO A 149 -9.68 17.08 13.98
N THR A 150 -9.29 17.37 12.74
CA THR A 150 -9.71 16.61 11.58
C THR A 150 -9.21 15.17 11.77
N LYS A 151 -10.12 14.21 11.76
CA LYS A 151 -9.82 12.77 11.92
C LYS A 151 -8.97 12.19 10.78
N TRP A 152 -8.46 12.99 9.86
CA TRP A 152 -7.70 12.59 8.68
C TRP A 152 -6.48 13.48 8.47
N THR A 153 -5.53 13.03 7.64
CA THR A 153 -4.28 13.75 7.37
C THR A 153 -4.19 14.10 5.88
N PRO A 154 -4.11 15.39 5.49
CA PRO A 154 -4.12 15.78 4.08
C PRO A 154 -2.89 15.30 3.30
N THR A 155 -1.78 15.04 3.97
CA THR A 155 -0.56 14.51 3.36
C THR A 155 0.01 13.37 4.19
N VAL A 156 0.57 12.37 3.53
CA VAL A 156 1.19 11.19 4.15
C VAL A 156 2.61 10.98 3.62
N ARG A 157 3.38 10.12 4.27
CA ARG A 157 4.71 9.69 3.84
C ARG A 157 4.63 8.25 3.33
N PRO A 158 4.58 8.04 2.01
CA PRO A 158 4.51 6.69 1.45
C PRO A 158 5.78 5.89 1.79
N PRO A 159 5.65 4.64 2.25
CA PRO A 159 6.81 3.80 2.56
C PRO A 159 7.73 3.55 1.35
N ARG A 160 7.18 3.44 0.14
CA ARG A 160 7.97 3.29 -1.10
C ARG A 160 8.94 4.45 -1.37
N LEU A 161 8.67 5.62 -0.83
CA LEU A 161 9.57 6.78 -0.89
C LEU A 161 10.45 6.89 0.38
N GLY A 162 10.73 5.77 1.04
CA GLY A 162 11.52 5.72 2.27
C GLY A 162 10.88 6.45 3.45
N GLY A 163 9.60 6.86 3.34
CA GLY A 163 8.91 7.64 4.36
C GLY A 163 9.40 9.09 4.49
N ILE A 164 10.23 9.57 3.56
CA ILE A 164 10.82 10.92 3.59
C ILE A 164 9.92 11.93 2.89
N GLU A 165 9.55 11.64 1.64
CA GLU A 165 8.74 12.54 0.83
C GLU A 165 7.26 12.48 1.21
N ARG A 166 6.58 13.63 1.19
CA ARG A 166 5.15 13.72 1.45
C ARG A 166 4.37 13.75 0.15
N LYS A 167 3.26 13.01 0.12
CA LYS A 167 2.27 13.05 -0.97
C LYS A 167 0.90 13.41 -0.41
N GLY A 168 0.04 14.01 -1.23
CA GLY A 168 -1.37 14.19 -0.88
C GLY A 168 -2.02 12.84 -0.60
N VAL A 169 -2.89 12.76 0.42
CA VAL A 169 -3.52 11.50 0.81
C VAL A 169 -4.30 10.86 -0.34
N PHE A 170 -4.91 11.68 -1.20
CA PHE A 170 -5.67 11.21 -2.36
C PHE A 170 -4.80 10.72 -3.52
N ALA A 171 -3.50 11.06 -3.53
CA ALA A 171 -2.51 10.48 -4.44
C ALA A 171 -1.89 9.18 -3.87
N THR A 172 -2.49 8.58 -2.85
CA THR A 172 -2.01 7.35 -2.19
C THR A 172 -3.19 6.44 -1.82
N ARG A 173 -2.89 5.22 -1.39
CA ARG A 173 -3.85 4.28 -0.80
C ARG A 173 -3.77 4.22 0.73
N SER A 174 -3.29 5.29 1.36
CA SER A 174 -3.15 5.39 2.82
C SER A 174 -4.51 5.34 3.53
N PRO A 175 -4.59 4.74 4.74
CA PRO A 175 -5.79 4.72 5.57
C PRO A 175 -6.17 6.08 6.18
N PHE A 176 -5.25 7.05 6.19
CA PHE A 176 -5.46 8.36 6.81
C PHE A 176 -6.34 9.29 5.97
N ARG A 177 -7.40 8.74 5.42
CA ARG A 177 -8.39 9.40 4.54
C ARG A 177 -9.57 9.93 5.35
N PRO A 178 -10.36 10.89 4.82
CA PRO A 178 -11.61 11.32 5.47
C PRO A 178 -12.57 10.17 5.72
N ASN A 179 -12.73 9.28 4.73
CA ASN A 179 -13.44 8.01 4.85
C ASN A 179 -12.40 6.90 4.74
N PRO A 180 -12.14 6.12 5.79
CA PRO A 180 -11.11 5.08 5.81
C PRO A 180 -11.59 3.83 5.06
N ILE A 181 -11.90 3.99 3.77
CA ILE A 181 -12.33 2.91 2.88
C ILE A 181 -11.13 2.41 2.09
N GLY A 182 -10.96 1.10 2.08
CA GLY A 182 -9.99 0.37 1.28
C GLY A 182 -10.66 -0.25 0.05
N LEU A 183 -9.86 -0.51 -0.97
CA LEU A 183 -10.25 -1.20 -2.19
C LEU A 183 -9.12 -2.16 -2.56
N THR A 184 -9.45 -3.43 -2.68
CA THR A 184 -8.51 -4.50 -3.02
C THR A 184 -9.11 -5.37 -4.12
N CYS A 185 -8.34 -5.66 -5.16
CA CYS A 185 -8.68 -6.68 -6.14
C CYS A 185 -8.09 -8.01 -5.68
N VAL A 186 -8.89 -9.05 -5.61
CA VAL A 186 -8.46 -10.41 -5.23
C VAL A 186 -8.82 -11.40 -6.32
N LYS A 187 -8.06 -12.50 -6.43
CA LYS A 187 -8.43 -13.61 -7.31
C LYS A 187 -9.47 -14.48 -6.61
N LEU A 188 -10.57 -14.77 -7.28
CA LEU A 188 -11.52 -15.77 -6.82
C LEU A 188 -10.89 -17.17 -6.98
N ASP A 189 -10.79 -17.91 -5.89
CA ASP A 189 -10.34 -19.30 -5.91
C ASP A 189 -11.53 -20.24 -6.08
N ARG A 190 -12.46 -20.22 -5.13
CA ARG A 190 -13.71 -21.01 -5.17
C ARG A 190 -14.78 -20.42 -4.26
N ILE A 191 -16.01 -20.85 -4.46
CA ILE A 191 -17.13 -20.57 -3.57
C ILE A 191 -17.58 -21.88 -2.93
N GLU A 192 -17.62 -21.90 -1.61
CA GLU A 192 -18.12 -23.01 -0.82
C GLU A 192 -19.51 -22.65 -0.29
N LEU A 193 -20.50 -23.45 -0.62
CA LEU A 193 -21.86 -23.29 -0.12
C LEU A 193 -22.04 -24.16 1.11
N THR A 194 -22.28 -23.54 2.25
CA THR A 194 -22.53 -24.23 3.52
C THR A 194 -23.95 -24.03 4.02
N GLU A 195 -24.35 -24.73 5.08
CA GLU A 195 -25.65 -24.52 5.73
C GLU A 195 -25.76 -23.14 6.39
N GLU A 196 -24.62 -22.56 6.81
CA GLU A 196 -24.54 -21.25 7.43
C GLU A 196 -24.46 -20.09 6.43
N GLY A 197 -24.33 -20.42 5.12
CA GLY A 197 -24.21 -19.49 4.02
C GLY A 197 -22.93 -19.70 3.19
N PRO A 198 -22.72 -18.87 2.17
CA PRO A 198 -21.57 -19.00 1.28
C PRO A 198 -20.28 -18.51 1.94
N ILE A 199 -19.17 -19.19 1.65
CA ILE A 199 -17.82 -18.74 1.94
C ILE A 199 -17.10 -18.52 0.60
N ILE A 200 -16.57 -17.32 0.39
CA ILE A 200 -15.80 -17.01 -0.82
C ILE A 200 -14.31 -17.13 -0.49
N HIS A 201 -13.63 -18.12 -1.08
CA HIS A 201 -12.19 -18.29 -0.97
C HIS A 201 -11.48 -17.45 -2.03
N VAL A 202 -10.46 -16.71 -1.60
CA VAL A 202 -9.72 -15.77 -2.45
C VAL A 202 -8.22 -15.91 -2.25
N LEU A 203 -7.46 -15.45 -3.26
CA LEU A 203 -6.00 -15.39 -3.24
C LEU A 203 -5.54 -13.95 -3.46
N GLY A 204 -4.36 -13.62 -2.91
CA GLY A 204 -3.74 -12.29 -3.06
C GLY A 204 -4.33 -11.21 -2.16
N ALA A 205 -5.01 -11.57 -1.07
CA ALA A 205 -5.62 -10.62 -0.14
C ALA A 205 -4.55 -9.94 0.73
N ASP A 206 -4.40 -8.61 0.58
CA ASP A 206 -3.50 -7.76 1.37
C ASP A 206 -4.20 -7.19 2.63
N LEU A 207 -4.96 -8.02 3.32
CA LEU A 207 -5.83 -7.65 4.44
C LEU A 207 -5.46 -8.41 5.70
N ARG A 208 -5.66 -7.75 6.85
CA ARG A 208 -5.55 -8.40 8.16
C ARG A 208 -6.75 -9.31 8.39
N ASP A 209 -6.54 -10.39 9.14
CA ASP A 209 -7.62 -11.22 9.65
C ASP A 209 -8.66 -10.39 10.43
N GLY A 210 -9.95 -10.66 10.20
CA GLY A 210 -11.08 -9.94 10.78
C GLY A 210 -11.39 -8.59 10.15
N THR A 211 -10.80 -8.23 8.98
CA THR A 211 -11.09 -6.95 8.31
C THR A 211 -12.55 -6.89 7.84
N PRO A 212 -13.31 -5.83 8.24
CA PRO A 212 -14.71 -5.67 7.82
C PRO A 212 -14.84 -5.38 6.33
N ILE A 213 -15.68 -6.15 5.64
CA ILE A 213 -16.01 -5.98 4.22
C ILE A 213 -17.33 -5.24 4.11
N LEU A 214 -17.35 -4.18 3.30
CA LEU A 214 -18.51 -3.32 3.08
C LEU A 214 -19.29 -3.69 1.82
N ASP A 215 -18.58 -4.20 0.80
CA ASP A 215 -19.18 -4.59 -0.48
C ASP A 215 -18.22 -5.49 -1.28
N ILE A 216 -18.78 -6.29 -2.20
CA ILE A 216 -18.05 -7.14 -3.14
C ILE A 216 -18.62 -6.89 -4.51
N LYS A 217 -17.75 -6.73 -5.52
CA LYS A 217 -18.16 -6.57 -6.93
C LYS A 217 -17.29 -7.44 -7.82
N PRO A 218 -17.83 -7.99 -8.90
CA PRO A 218 -17.02 -8.68 -9.89
C PRO A 218 -16.04 -7.69 -10.55
N TYR A 219 -14.83 -8.15 -10.87
CA TYR A 219 -13.90 -7.42 -11.72
C TYR A 219 -14.29 -7.67 -13.18
N ILE A 220 -14.50 -6.59 -13.92
CA ILE A 220 -14.97 -6.63 -15.31
C ILE A 220 -13.87 -6.07 -16.22
N PRO A 221 -13.13 -6.93 -16.98
CA PRO A 221 -11.93 -6.49 -17.69
C PRO A 221 -12.11 -5.29 -18.62
N PHE A 222 -13.22 -5.21 -19.34
CA PHE A 222 -13.47 -4.11 -20.29
C PHE A 222 -13.74 -2.76 -19.58
N ALA A 223 -14.16 -2.78 -18.30
CA ALA A 223 -14.45 -1.59 -17.50
C ALA A 223 -13.32 -1.22 -16.54
N ASP A 224 -12.61 -2.23 -16.04
CA ASP A 224 -11.66 -2.05 -14.93
C ASP A 224 -10.20 -2.03 -15.37
N CYS A 225 -9.89 -2.59 -16.57
CA CYS A 225 -8.52 -2.64 -17.08
C CYS A 225 -8.26 -1.50 -18.07
N HIS A 226 -7.28 -0.65 -17.74
CA HIS A 226 -6.81 0.43 -18.59
C HIS A 226 -5.32 0.21 -18.89
N ALA A 227 -5.01 -0.35 -20.04
CA ALA A 227 -3.64 -0.72 -20.42
C ALA A 227 -2.71 0.49 -20.60
N ASP A 228 -3.28 1.67 -20.83
CA ASP A 228 -2.60 2.96 -20.99
C ASP A 228 -2.51 3.77 -19.69
N ALA A 229 -3.01 3.23 -18.57
CA ALA A 229 -2.94 3.91 -17.28
C ALA A 229 -1.49 4.07 -16.80
N THR A 230 -1.17 5.24 -16.25
CA THR A 230 0.14 5.52 -15.66
C THR A 230 0.10 5.40 -14.15
N GLY A 231 1.15 4.84 -13.54
CA GLY A 231 1.26 4.64 -12.09
C GLY A 231 1.74 5.88 -11.32
N GLY A 232 2.01 6.99 -12.03
CA GLY A 232 2.46 8.25 -11.45
C GLY A 232 3.78 8.10 -10.68
N TRP A 233 3.85 8.65 -9.47
CA TRP A 233 5.07 8.61 -8.65
C TRP A 233 5.50 7.18 -8.24
N ILE A 234 4.60 6.20 -8.31
CA ILE A 234 4.88 4.81 -7.91
C ILE A 234 5.81 4.14 -8.92
N GLU A 235 5.70 4.47 -10.20
CA GLU A 235 6.56 3.90 -11.27
C GLU A 235 8.04 4.21 -11.07
N ASN A 236 8.33 5.40 -10.52
CA ASN A 236 9.69 5.86 -10.26
C ASN A 236 10.18 5.54 -8.83
N ALA A 237 9.34 4.92 -8.01
CA ALA A 237 9.70 4.57 -6.65
C ALA A 237 10.36 3.18 -6.64
N PRO A 238 11.61 3.05 -6.19
CA PRO A 238 12.29 1.76 -6.12
C PRO A 238 11.53 0.81 -5.19
N TRP A 239 11.36 -0.40 -5.66
CA TRP A 239 10.81 -1.48 -4.85
C TRP A 239 11.54 -2.77 -5.21
N ASN A 240 12.47 -3.17 -4.35
CA ASN A 240 13.21 -4.41 -4.52
C ASN A 240 12.62 -5.46 -3.59
N GLU A 241 12.37 -6.63 -4.13
CA GLU A 241 12.06 -7.80 -3.32
C GLU A 241 13.34 -8.30 -2.67
N LEU A 242 13.21 -8.88 -1.47
CA LEU A 242 14.32 -9.55 -0.81
C LEU A 242 14.49 -10.97 -1.38
N ASP A 243 15.74 -11.43 -1.41
CA ASP A 243 16.03 -12.83 -1.55
C ASP A 243 15.72 -13.53 -0.23
N VAL A 244 15.02 -14.66 -0.27
CA VAL A 244 14.60 -15.39 0.92
C VAL A 244 15.36 -16.71 1.01
N GLU A 245 16.21 -16.83 2.03
CA GLU A 245 16.79 -18.08 2.45
C GLU A 245 15.90 -18.71 3.51
N PHE A 246 15.26 -19.83 3.14
CA PHE A 246 14.38 -20.57 4.03
C PHE A 246 14.90 -22.02 4.12
N PRO A 247 15.59 -22.40 5.21
CA PRO A 247 16.13 -23.74 5.36
C PRO A 247 15.04 -24.83 5.23
N GLU A 248 15.31 -25.89 4.48
CA GLU A 248 14.35 -26.96 4.18
C GLU A 248 13.74 -27.58 5.44
N GLY A 249 14.55 -27.79 6.49
CA GLY A 249 14.05 -28.32 7.76
C GLY A 249 13.03 -27.41 8.46
N LEU A 250 13.08 -26.09 8.23
CA LEU A 250 12.09 -25.14 8.75
C LEU A 250 10.86 -25.05 7.84
N GLN A 251 11.03 -25.19 6.51
CA GLN A 251 9.91 -25.26 5.57
C GLN A 251 8.95 -26.41 5.88
N GLN A 252 9.50 -27.57 6.28
CA GLN A 252 8.73 -28.77 6.62
C GLN A 252 7.82 -28.59 7.86
N LEU A 253 8.03 -27.54 8.67
CA LEU A 253 7.18 -27.21 9.81
C LEU A 253 5.92 -26.44 9.39
N ILE A 254 5.88 -25.91 8.17
CA ILE A 254 4.77 -25.14 7.62
C ILE A 254 3.90 -26.05 6.75
N GLU A 255 2.59 -25.91 6.82
CA GLU A 255 1.68 -26.56 5.89
C GLU A 255 2.03 -26.21 4.43
N SER A 256 2.10 -27.21 3.56
CA SER A 256 2.56 -27.04 2.17
C SER A 256 1.74 -25.99 1.38
N GLU A 257 0.45 -25.84 1.70
CA GLU A 257 -0.44 -24.86 1.06
C GLU A 257 -0.16 -23.43 1.53
N LYS A 258 0.43 -23.26 2.71
CA LYS A 258 0.74 -21.95 3.32
C LYS A 258 2.11 -21.43 2.94
N LEU A 259 3.04 -22.32 2.62
CA LEU A 259 4.43 -21.98 2.35
C LEU A 259 4.62 -20.97 1.20
N PRO A 260 3.96 -21.10 0.02
CA PRO A 260 4.13 -20.13 -1.06
C PRO A 260 3.76 -18.69 -0.64
N GLY A 261 2.62 -18.52 0.01
CA GLY A 261 2.17 -17.21 0.49
C GLY A 261 3.12 -16.60 1.52
N LEU A 262 3.65 -17.42 2.44
CA LEU A 262 4.63 -16.98 3.43
C LEU A 262 5.92 -16.48 2.76
N VAL A 263 6.47 -17.24 1.80
CA VAL A 263 7.70 -16.85 1.09
C VAL A 263 7.49 -15.52 0.34
N GLU A 264 6.33 -15.34 -0.30
CA GLU A 264 5.98 -14.10 -0.99
C GLU A 264 5.89 -12.93 -0.03
N VAL A 265 5.25 -13.11 1.14
CA VAL A 265 5.19 -12.08 2.19
C VAL A 265 6.59 -11.68 2.66
N LEU A 266 7.48 -12.64 2.89
CA LEU A 266 8.86 -12.38 3.31
C LEU A 266 9.66 -11.63 2.24
N ARG A 267 9.46 -11.93 0.95
CA ARG A 267 10.07 -11.21 -0.18
C ARG A 267 9.69 -9.73 -0.22
N GLN A 268 8.49 -9.38 0.25
CA GLN A 268 8.01 -7.99 0.26
C GLN A 268 8.59 -7.12 1.38
N ASP A 269 9.63 -7.60 2.07
CA ASP A 269 10.26 -6.93 3.21
C ASP A 269 9.24 -6.50 4.28
N PRO A 270 8.90 -7.39 5.23
CA PRO A 270 7.93 -7.09 6.28
C PRO A 270 8.30 -5.91 7.17
N ARG A 271 9.58 -5.52 7.21
CA ARG A 271 10.09 -4.45 8.07
C ARG A 271 9.48 -3.10 7.73
N ARG A 272 9.57 -2.18 8.66
CA ARG A 272 9.21 -0.77 8.41
C ARG A 272 10.15 -0.16 7.37
N ALA A 273 9.60 0.62 6.45
CA ALA A 273 10.41 1.44 5.56
C ALA A 273 11.35 2.35 6.36
N GLY A 274 12.63 2.41 5.97
CA GLY A 274 13.65 3.17 6.66
C GLY A 274 14.16 2.55 7.96
N SER A 275 13.88 1.25 8.19
CA SER A 275 14.53 0.49 9.27
C SER A 275 16.04 0.58 9.13
N LYS A 276 16.74 0.81 10.26
CA LYS A 276 18.22 0.78 10.29
C LYS A 276 18.71 -0.58 9.85
N HIS A 277 19.85 -0.61 9.19
CA HIS A 277 20.54 -1.85 8.87
C HIS A 277 21.11 -2.47 10.16
N GLU A 278 20.49 -3.53 10.63
CA GLU A 278 20.89 -4.28 11.83
C GLU A 278 20.85 -5.79 11.46
N PRO A 279 21.91 -6.34 10.87
CA PRO A 279 21.88 -7.70 10.28
C PRO A 279 21.66 -8.82 11.31
N THR A 280 21.94 -8.55 12.59
CA THR A 280 21.76 -9.53 13.69
C THR A 280 20.41 -9.38 14.39
N ARG A 281 19.59 -8.41 14.01
CA ARG A 281 18.26 -8.20 14.62
C ARG A 281 17.31 -9.26 14.15
N VAL A 282 16.71 -9.98 15.09
CA VAL A 282 15.65 -10.96 14.82
C VAL A 282 14.29 -10.23 14.80
N TYR A 283 13.54 -10.50 13.75
CA TYR A 283 12.15 -10.06 13.58
C TYR A 283 11.23 -11.27 13.69
N HIS A 284 9.99 -11.04 14.11
CA HIS A 284 8.96 -12.06 14.29
C HIS A 284 7.74 -11.72 13.45
N LEU A 285 7.28 -12.67 12.65
CA LEU A 285 6.09 -12.58 11.82
C LEU A 285 5.10 -13.65 12.23
N ALA A 286 3.93 -13.24 12.73
CA ALA A 286 2.82 -14.14 12.93
C ALA A 286 2.13 -14.41 11.58
N TYR A 287 2.05 -15.67 11.18
CA TYR A 287 1.47 -16.10 9.91
C TYR A 287 0.82 -17.47 10.05
N ALA A 288 -0.46 -17.61 9.72
CA ALA A 288 -1.22 -18.87 9.71
C ALA A 288 -1.12 -19.66 11.03
N GLY A 289 -0.97 -18.98 12.17
CA GLY A 289 -0.78 -19.62 13.48
C GLY A 289 0.67 -19.91 13.84
N TYR A 290 1.62 -19.70 12.94
CA TYR A 290 3.06 -19.83 13.19
C TYR A 290 3.68 -18.49 13.63
N ASP A 291 4.73 -18.57 14.44
CA ASP A 291 5.67 -17.44 14.66
C ASP A 291 6.95 -17.72 13.85
N VAL A 292 7.17 -16.90 12.82
CA VAL A 292 8.31 -17.03 11.90
C VAL A 292 9.36 -16.00 12.27
N SER A 293 10.50 -16.45 12.76
CA SER A 293 11.65 -15.61 13.13
C SER A 293 12.59 -15.47 11.94
N PHE A 294 13.07 -14.25 11.66
CA PHE A 294 14.00 -14.00 10.56
C PHE A 294 14.94 -12.83 10.84
N THR A 295 16.05 -12.80 10.13
CA THR A 295 17.00 -11.68 10.08
C THR A 295 17.09 -11.14 8.65
N VAL A 296 17.58 -9.89 8.48
CA VAL A 296 17.80 -9.33 7.14
C VAL A 296 19.16 -8.65 7.08
N ASP A 297 19.99 -9.10 6.15
CA ASP A 297 21.29 -8.50 5.83
C ASP A 297 21.33 -8.09 4.35
N GLY A 298 21.33 -6.78 4.09
CA GLY A 298 21.23 -6.25 2.73
C GLY A 298 19.93 -6.66 2.04
N GLN A 299 20.04 -7.43 0.97
CA GLN A 299 18.93 -8.01 0.19
C GLN A 299 18.55 -9.42 0.64
N MET A 300 19.28 -10.03 1.56
CA MET A 300 19.03 -11.39 2.00
C MET A 300 18.21 -11.41 3.29
N LEU A 301 17.06 -12.04 3.25
CA LEU A 301 16.26 -12.41 4.42
C LEU A 301 16.49 -13.90 4.72
N THR A 302 16.96 -14.21 5.93
CA THR A 302 17.17 -15.59 6.36
C THR A 302 16.18 -15.95 7.46
N VAL A 303 15.35 -16.97 7.24
CA VAL A 303 14.47 -17.54 8.26
C VAL A 303 15.29 -18.35 9.24
N THR A 304 15.19 -18.02 10.53
CA THR A 304 16.02 -18.60 11.61
C THR A 304 15.26 -19.57 12.50
N ALA A 305 13.96 -19.43 12.64
CA ALA A 305 13.11 -20.35 13.41
C ALA A 305 11.64 -20.27 12.96
N VAL A 306 10.91 -21.35 13.19
CA VAL A 306 9.45 -21.47 13.06
C VAL A 306 8.93 -22.22 14.28
N SER A 307 7.90 -21.66 14.94
CA SER A 307 7.26 -22.24 16.12
C SER A 307 5.74 -22.09 16.08
#